data_727cb5745648c3c91937fdca14210c96
#
_entry.id   727cb5745648c3c91937fdca14210c96
#
_cell.length_a   1.000
_cell.length_b   1.000
_cell.length_c   1.000
_cell.angle_alpha   90.00
_cell.angle_beta   90.00
_cell.angle_gamma   90.00
#
_symmetry.space_group_name_H-M   'P 1'
#
loop_
_entity.id
_entity.type
_entity.pdbx_description
1 polymer ?
#
loop_
_entity_poly.entity_id
_entity_poly.type
_entity_poly.pdbx_seq_one_letter_code
_entity_poly.pdbx_strand_id
1 'polypeptide(L)'
;MTRKPVWQPSASQAALESRAQQLAFVRGFFARRGVLEVETPILGRCGVTDVNLDGIHAQVTAGSRTGGWLQTSPEYHMKRLLAAGSGSIFQISRVFRNGEQGRRHNPEFSMLEWYRTGFDDVALMEEVSDLVCGWLQCQRPVTIQYRDALERWAGLDPFAATDRELMRRCEQWMEPEQLADLGRDGCLDLLMSYAVEPHLGRDRPVFITGYPASQASLARLSLSQGYETAHRFELYMDGLELCNGYWELTDPQEQRLRFEADNQLRRHSGKPEMALDEAFLAGLEQGLPECAGVALGLDRLLMLKLGVQDISEVLAFPFERA
;
A
#
# COMPACT_ATOMS: atom_id res chain seq x y z
N MET A 1 -18.86 25.57 12.55
CA MET A 1 -17.67 25.38 13.40
C MET A 1 -16.67 26.45 13.05
N THR A 2 -16.20 27.25 14.02
CA THR A 2 -15.17 28.27 13.81
C THR A 2 -13.85 27.57 13.42
N ARG A 3 -13.27 27.92 12.27
CA ARG A 3 -11.97 27.40 11.83
C ARG A 3 -10.92 27.74 12.93
N LYS A 4 -10.21 26.71 13.43
CA LYS A 4 -9.08 26.92 14.35
C LYS A 4 -8.04 27.82 13.68
N PRO A 5 -7.35 28.72 14.40
CA PRO A 5 -6.21 29.47 13.87
C PRO A 5 -5.16 28.56 13.22
N VAL A 6 -4.47 29.04 12.20
CA VAL A 6 -3.53 28.21 11.39
C VAL A 6 -2.41 27.59 12.23
N TRP A 7 -1.91 28.31 13.25
CA TRP A 7 -0.84 27.83 14.13
C TRP A 7 -1.27 26.68 15.07
N GLN A 8 -2.56 26.48 15.28
CA GLN A 8 -3.05 25.42 16.18
C GLN A 8 -3.10 24.07 15.43
N PRO A 9 -2.76 22.96 16.12
CA PRO A 9 -2.87 21.64 15.54
C PRO A 9 -4.34 21.28 15.19
N SER A 10 -4.52 20.53 14.12
CA SER A 10 -5.82 19.96 13.73
C SER A 10 -6.23 18.87 14.72
N ALA A 11 -5.31 17.95 15.01
CA ALA A 11 -5.53 16.88 15.96
C ALA A 11 -5.81 17.43 17.39
N SER A 12 -6.62 16.70 18.13
CA SER A 12 -6.83 16.96 19.55
C SER A 12 -5.63 16.46 20.38
N GLN A 13 -5.50 16.95 21.64
CA GLN A 13 -4.51 16.44 22.57
C GLN A 13 -4.64 14.92 22.76
N ALA A 14 -5.86 14.41 22.89
CA ALA A 14 -6.13 12.97 23.00
C ALA A 14 -5.67 12.18 21.76
N ALA A 15 -5.80 12.75 20.56
CA ALA A 15 -5.31 12.12 19.34
C ALA A 15 -3.77 12.07 19.31
N LEU A 16 -3.10 13.13 19.77
CA LEU A 16 -1.63 13.16 19.88
C LEU A 16 -1.12 12.13 20.90
N GLU A 17 -1.79 12.01 22.04
CA GLU A 17 -1.46 11.01 23.06
C GLU A 17 -1.70 9.58 22.54
N SER A 18 -2.81 9.34 21.85
CA SER A 18 -3.10 8.05 21.22
C SER A 18 -2.07 7.70 20.14
N ARG A 19 -1.59 8.68 19.37
CA ARG A 19 -0.48 8.49 18.40
C ARG A 19 0.78 8.03 19.14
N ALA A 20 1.16 8.66 20.22
CA ALA A 20 2.33 8.26 20.99
C ALA A 20 2.19 6.82 21.54
N GLN A 21 1.01 6.45 22.03
CA GLN A 21 0.70 5.09 22.48
C GLN A 21 0.76 4.07 21.31
N GLN A 22 0.24 4.43 20.13
CA GLN A 22 0.31 3.59 18.92
C GLN A 22 1.76 3.28 18.55
N LEU A 23 2.62 4.29 18.51
CA LEU A 23 4.04 4.10 18.17
C LEU A 23 4.76 3.22 19.19
N ALA A 24 4.50 3.43 20.48
CA ALA A 24 5.04 2.60 21.56
C ALA A 24 4.53 1.14 21.46
N PHE A 25 3.23 0.95 21.17
CA PHE A 25 2.62 -0.36 20.98
C PHE A 25 3.28 -1.13 19.81
N VAL A 26 3.43 -0.48 18.66
CA VAL A 26 4.07 -1.08 17.46
C VAL A 26 5.50 -1.50 17.77
N ARG A 27 6.32 -0.63 18.36
CA ARG A 27 7.70 -0.97 18.73
C ARG A 27 7.75 -2.12 19.73
N GLY A 28 6.88 -2.12 20.74
CA GLY A 28 6.77 -3.21 21.71
C GLY A 28 6.32 -4.53 21.06
N PHE A 29 5.44 -4.48 20.05
CA PHE A 29 4.97 -5.65 19.31
C PHE A 29 6.12 -6.34 18.57
N PHE A 30 6.93 -5.60 17.81
CA PHE A 30 8.05 -6.13 17.06
C PHE A 30 9.25 -6.50 17.94
N ALA A 31 9.53 -5.75 18.99
CA ALA A 31 10.60 -6.07 19.95
C ALA A 31 10.40 -7.46 20.57
N ARG A 32 9.14 -7.80 20.97
CA ARG A 32 8.82 -9.13 21.52
C ARG A 32 8.96 -10.27 20.51
N ARG A 33 8.97 -9.95 19.22
CA ARG A 33 9.11 -10.91 18.11
C ARG A 33 10.53 -10.99 17.54
N GLY A 34 11.46 -10.22 18.10
CA GLY A 34 12.85 -10.17 17.63
C GLY A 34 13.01 -9.57 16.23
N VAL A 35 12.08 -8.69 15.81
CA VAL A 35 12.16 -7.99 14.54
C VAL A 35 12.91 -6.68 14.73
N LEU A 36 13.92 -6.44 13.91
CA LEU A 36 14.81 -5.27 14.02
C LEU A 36 14.13 -4.01 13.48
N GLU A 37 14.09 -2.93 14.25
CA GLU A 37 13.73 -1.59 13.74
C GLU A 37 14.88 -1.05 12.90
N VAL A 38 14.58 -0.60 11.68
CA VAL A 38 15.55 -0.02 10.76
C VAL A 38 15.10 1.35 10.27
N GLU A 39 16.04 2.13 9.76
CA GLU A 39 15.78 3.38 9.05
C GLU A 39 16.40 3.31 7.67
N THR A 40 15.64 3.77 6.67
CA THR A 40 16.11 3.91 5.28
C THR A 40 15.92 5.35 4.81
N PRO A 41 16.63 5.78 3.75
CA PRO A 41 16.51 7.15 3.26
C PRO A 41 15.09 7.48 2.81
N ILE A 42 14.56 8.61 3.26
CA ILE A 42 13.30 9.19 2.77
C ILE A 42 13.49 9.77 1.35
N LEU A 43 14.67 10.29 1.06
CA LEU A 43 15.03 10.85 -0.23
C LEU A 43 15.89 9.86 -1.01
N GLY A 44 15.30 9.24 -2.03
CA GLY A 44 15.94 8.28 -2.93
C GLY A 44 16.40 8.90 -4.24
N ARG A 45 17.16 8.14 -5.01
CA ARG A 45 17.63 8.53 -6.36
C ARG A 45 16.56 8.24 -7.42
N CYS A 46 15.78 7.20 -7.21
CA CYS A 46 14.74 6.72 -8.11
C CYS A 46 13.39 6.84 -7.43
N GLY A 47 12.35 7.12 -8.21
CA GLY A 47 10.97 6.95 -7.80
C GLY A 47 10.50 5.52 -8.09
N VAL A 48 9.24 5.24 -7.79
CA VAL A 48 8.60 3.96 -8.12
C VAL A 48 8.05 3.98 -9.55
N THR A 49 8.03 2.83 -10.20
CA THR A 49 7.52 2.68 -11.56
C THR A 49 6.00 2.55 -11.64
N ASP A 50 5.34 2.16 -10.54
CA ASP A 50 3.89 1.97 -10.45
C ASP A 50 3.13 3.14 -11.09
N VAL A 51 2.25 2.83 -12.04
CA VAL A 51 1.48 3.82 -12.81
C VAL A 51 0.47 4.59 -11.95
N ASN A 52 0.01 3.99 -10.86
CA ASN A 52 -1.00 4.54 -9.96
C ASN A 52 -0.38 5.34 -8.80
N LEU A 53 0.95 5.28 -8.62
CA LEU A 53 1.66 6.04 -7.59
C LEU A 53 2.49 7.16 -8.21
N ASP A 54 2.15 8.39 -7.85
CA ASP A 54 2.94 9.55 -8.25
C ASP A 54 3.82 10.02 -7.08
N GLY A 55 5.15 9.90 -7.27
CA GLY A 55 6.14 10.38 -6.31
C GLY A 55 6.29 11.90 -6.34
N ILE A 56 6.84 12.47 -5.26
CA ILE A 56 7.20 13.90 -5.20
C ILE A 56 8.69 14.04 -5.53
N HIS A 57 8.98 14.77 -6.61
CA HIS A 57 10.36 15.10 -6.97
C HIS A 57 10.88 16.25 -6.10
N ALA A 58 12.02 16.05 -5.45
CA ALA A 58 12.69 17.03 -4.62
C ALA A 58 13.92 17.61 -5.32
N GLN A 59 14.07 18.94 -5.30
CA GLN A 59 15.28 19.60 -5.77
C GLN A 59 16.37 19.54 -4.69
N VAL A 60 17.42 18.78 -4.97
CA VAL A 60 18.59 18.64 -4.08
C VAL A 60 19.84 18.75 -4.91
N THR A 61 20.84 19.48 -4.41
CA THR A 61 22.17 19.53 -5.00
C THR A 61 23.14 18.78 -4.09
N ALA A 62 23.65 17.65 -4.55
CA ALA A 62 24.64 16.84 -3.84
C ALA A 62 25.77 16.47 -4.81
N GLY A 63 26.89 17.18 -4.74
CA GLY A 63 27.98 17.05 -5.70
C GLY A 63 27.55 17.45 -7.12
N SER A 64 27.73 16.57 -8.10
CA SER A 64 27.31 16.79 -9.50
C SER A 64 25.85 16.40 -9.78
N ARG A 65 25.11 15.93 -8.78
CA ARG A 65 23.72 15.46 -8.94
C ARG A 65 22.73 16.50 -8.47
N THR A 66 21.66 16.65 -9.23
CA THR A 66 20.52 17.51 -8.88
C THR A 66 19.24 16.68 -8.91
N GLY A 67 18.43 16.83 -7.86
CA GLY A 67 17.16 16.16 -7.74
C GLY A 67 17.21 14.77 -7.09
N GLY A 68 16.06 14.36 -6.58
CA GLY A 68 15.77 13.07 -5.99
C GLY A 68 14.26 12.91 -5.81
N TRP A 69 13.83 11.77 -5.30
CA TRP A 69 12.43 11.43 -5.10
C TRP A 69 12.16 11.16 -3.62
N LEU A 70 11.10 11.76 -3.09
CA LEU A 70 10.60 11.36 -1.79
C LEU A 70 9.93 9.99 -1.92
N GLN A 71 10.23 9.09 -0.98
CA GLN A 71 9.73 7.71 -1.03
C GLN A 71 8.19 7.64 -0.93
N THR A 72 7.57 6.80 -1.73
CA THR A 72 6.15 6.43 -1.61
C THR A 72 5.96 5.25 -0.66
N SER A 73 7.03 4.50 -0.40
CA SER A 73 7.21 3.39 0.54
C SER A 73 8.72 3.17 0.74
N PRO A 74 9.21 2.66 1.87
CA PRO A 74 10.61 2.29 2.07
C PRO A 74 11.00 0.94 1.41
N GLU A 75 10.12 0.28 0.69
CA GLU A 75 10.21 -1.09 0.18
C GLU A 75 11.55 -1.42 -0.49
N TYR A 76 11.97 -0.63 -1.51
CA TYR A 76 13.18 -0.95 -2.27
C TYR A 76 14.45 -0.93 -1.40
N HIS A 77 14.52 -0.01 -0.44
CA HIS A 77 15.65 0.06 0.47
C HIS A 77 15.58 -1.05 1.54
N MET A 78 14.39 -1.37 2.05
CA MET A 78 14.22 -2.44 3.03
C MET A 78 14.53 -3.81 2.41
N LYS A 79 14.09 -4.08 1.18
CA LYS A 79 14.43 -5.32 0.45
C LYS A 79 15.95 -5.45 0.19
N ARG A 80 16.64 -4.34 -0.03
CA ARG A 80 18.12 -4.34 -0.12
C ARG A 80 18.78 -4.71 1.20
N LEU A 81 18.21 -4.29 2.34
CA LEU A 81 18.68 -4.74 3.66
C LEU A 81 18.46 -6.24 3.86
N LEU A 82 17.30 -6.78 3.44
CA LEU A 82 17.03 -8.22 3.47
C LEU A 82 18.04 -9.00 2.63
N ALA A 83 18.30 -8.56 1.39
CA ALA A 83 19.31 -9.16 0.50
C ALA A 83 20.73 -9.09 1.10
N ALA A 84 21.01 -8.07 1.92
CA ALA A 84 22.26 -7.94 2.66
C ALA A 84 22.31 -8.77 3.96
N GLY A 85 21.25 -9.54 4.27
CA GLY A 85 21.22 -10.45 5.42
C GLY A 85 20.77 -9.84 6.74
N SER A 86 19.98 -8.77 6.73
CA SER A 86 19.46 -8.14 7.96
C SER A 86 18.54 -9.04 8.80
N GLY A 87 17.98 -10.10 8.22
CA GLY A 87 16.89 -10.85 8.82
C GLY A 87 15.57 -10.08 8.78
N SER A 88 14.61 -10.45 9.65
CA SER A 88 13.31 -9.78 9.73
C SER A 88 13.44 -8.35 10.26
N ILE A 89 12.83 -7.38 9.57
CA ILE A 89 12.97 -5.95 9.86
C ILE A 89 11.61 -5.25 9.81
N PHE A 90 11.49 -4.12 10.53
CA PHE A 90 10.37 -3.19 10.39
C PHE A 90 10.86 -1.74 10.40
N GLN A 91 10.06 -0.85 9.82
CA GLN A 91 10.31 0.58 9.81
C GLN A 91 9.01 1.35 10.00
N ILE A 92 9.04 2.40 10.81
CA ILE A 92 8.01 3.43 10.84
C ILE A 92 8.59 4.65 10.13
N SER A 93 8.00 5.05 9.01
CA SER A 93 8.52 6.16 8.22
C SER A 93 7.43 7.11 7.75
N ARG A 94 7.85 8.31 7.36
CA ARG A 94 7.05 9.20 6.53
C ARG A 94 7.19 8.78 5.07
N VAL A 95 6.05 8.76 4.39
CA VAL A 95 5.95 8.47 2.97
C VAL A 95 5.14 9.56 2.28
N PHE A 96 5.35 9.71 0.97
CA PHE A 96 4.87 10.87 0.22
C PHE A 96 4.25 10.41 -1.09
N ARG A 97 2.99 10.81 -1.34
CA ARG A 97 2.29 10.53 -2.59
C ARG A 97 1.67 11.79 -3.13
N ASN A 98 2.08 12.16 -4.32
CA ASN A 98 1.63 13.37 -4.97
C ASN A 98 0.16 13.25 -5.40
N GLY A 99 -0.61 14.32 -5.19
CA GLY A 99 -2.03 14.35 -5.57
C GLY A 99 -2.98 13.65 -4.59
N GLU A 100 -2.49 12.84 -3.65
CA GLU A 100 -3.33 12.19 -2.66
C GLU A 100 -3.75 13.16 -1.54
N GLN A 101 -4.88 13.84 -1.73
CA GLN A 101 -5.46 14.76 -0.76
C GLN A 101 -6.96 14.54 -0.63
N GLY A 102 -7.46 14.38 0.60
CA GLY A 102 -8.86 14.16 0.85
C GLY A 102 -9.15 13.72 2.29
N ARG A 103 -10.37 13.33 2.55
CA ARG A 103 -10.80 12.93 3.91
C ARG A 103 -10.00 11.75 4.48
N ARG A 104 -9.47 10.88 3.64
CA ARG A 104 -8.75 9.66 3.99
C ARG A 104 -7.29 9.67 3.53
N HIS A 105 -6.84 10.77 2.92
CA HIS A 105 -5.52 10.92 2.30
C HIS A 105 -4.89 12.25 2.66
N ASN A 106 -3.58 12.24 2.84
CA ASN A 106 -2.74 13.42 2.96
C ASN A 106 -1.44 13.15 2.20
N PRO A 107 -0.88 14.11 1.46
CA PRO A 107 0.32 13.90 0.64
C PRO A 107 1.52 13.35 1.42
N GLU A 108 1.61 13.62 2.72
CA GLU A 108 2.56 13.03 3.65
C GLU A 108 1.79 12.27 4.74
N PHE A 109 2.15 11.00 4.96
CA PHE A 109 1.51 10.17 5.99
C PHE A 109 2.51 9.21 6.64
N SER A 110 2.09 8.58 7.74
CA SER A 110 2.90 7.61 8.47
C SER A 110 2.59 6.18 8.01
N MET A 111 3.62 5.48 7.60
CA MET A 111 3.57 4.07 7.22
C MET A 111 4.39 3.22 8.19
N LEU A 112 3.83 2.11 8.59
CA LEU A 112 4.55 0.99 9.19
C LEU A 112 4.74 -0.06 8.08
N GLU A 113 5.99 -0.42 7.80
CA GLU A 113 6.31 -1.45 6.83
C GLU A 113 7.22 -2.48 7.48
N TRP A 114 6.98 -3.77 7.23
CA TRP A 114 7.82 -4.83 7.78
C TRP A 114 7.89 -6.05 6.88
N TYR A 115 8.98 -6.79 7.04
CA TYR A 115 9.30 -7.99 6.29
C TYR A 115 9.68 -9.11 7.25
N ARG A 116 9.15 -10.30 6.98
CA ARG A 116 9.41 -11.50 7.75
C ARG A 116 10.09 -12.56 6.88
N THR A 117 11.36 -12.83 7.15
CA THR A 117 12.08 -13.91 6.48
C THR A 117 11.48 -15.26 6.87
N GLY A 118 11.29 -16.14 5.88
CA GLY A 118 10.69 -17.46 6.05
C GLY A 118 9.17 -17.50 6.20
N PHE A 119 8.48 -16.35 6.09
CA PHE A 119 7.02 -16.27 6.06
C PHE A 119 6.52 -16.29 4.61
N ASP A 120 5.33 -16.86 4.43
CA ASP A 120 4.46 -16.65 3.29
C ASP A 120 3.39 -15.59 3.61
N ASP A 121 2.49 -15.31 2.68
CA ASP A 121 1.37 -14.37 2.85
C ASP A 121 0.42 -14.80 3.97
N VAL A 122 0.16 -16.10 4.14
CA VAL A 122 -0.75 -16.60 5.18
C VAL A 122 -0.16 -16.36 6.58
N ALA A 123 1.10 -16.68 6.80
CA ALA A 123 1.77 -16.42 8.07
C ALA A 123 1.85 -14.93 8.38
N LEU A 124 2.06 -14.09 7.35
CA LEU A 124 2.09 -12.64 7.52
C LEU A 124 0.70 -12.08 7.84
N MET A 125 -0.38 -12.56 7.20
CA MET A 125 -1.76 -12.18 7.52
C MET A 125 -2.13 -12.47 8.97
N GLU A 126 -1.64 -13.58 9.55
CA GLU A 126 -1.82 -13.87 10.98
C GLU A 126 -1.10 -12.84 11.87
N GLU A 127 0.12 -12.43 11.52
CA GLU A 127 0.86 -11.40 12.26
C GLU A 127 0.21 -10.01 12.13
N VAL A 128 -0.29 -9.65 10.94
CA VAL A 128 -1.11 -8.44 10.71
C VAL A 128 -2.35 -8.46 11.61
N SER A 129 -3.03 -9.61 11.67
CA SER A 129 -4.21 -9.79 12.53
C SER A 129 -3.89 -9.58 13.99
N ASP A 130 -2.77 -10.12 14.47
CA ASP A 130 -2.29 -9.94 15.85
C ASP A 130 -2.03 -8.47 16.18
N LEU A 131 -1.38 -7.74 15.26
CA LEU A 131 -1.05 -6.33 15.45
C LEU A 131 -2.31 -5.46 15.43
N VAL A 132 -3.13 -5.60 14.39
CA VAL A 132 -4.31 -4.75 14.19
C VAL A 132 -5.37 -5.02 15.25
N CYS A 133 -5.70 -6.30 15.52
CA CYS A 133 -6.68 -6.64 16.54
C CYS A 133 -6.16 -6.35 17.96
N GLY A 134 -4.86 -6.50 18.20
CA GLY A 134 -4.24 -6.12 19.46
C GLY A 134 -4.35 -4.62 19.76
N TRP A 135 -4.23 -3.76 18.74
CA TRP A 135 -4.39 -2.32 18.88
C TRP A 135 -5.85 -1.89 18.96
N LEU A 136 -6.69 -2.36 18.03
CA LEU A 136 -8.09 -1.96 17.93
C LEU A 136 -8.99 -2.64 18.95
N GLN A 137 -8.58 -3.79 19.51
CA GLN A 137 -9.39 -4.64 20.39
C GLN A 137 -10.64 -5.17 19.66
N CYS A 138 -10.47 -5.62 18.41
CA CYS A 138 -11.54 -6.13 17.55
C CYS A 138 -11.43 -7.64 17.33
N GLN A 139 -12.46 -8.21 16.68
CA GLN A 139 -12.45 -9.61 16.26
C GLN A 139 -11.41 -9.85 15.17
N ARG A 140 -10.91 -11.11 15.08
CA ARG A 140 -10.01 -11.50 14.02
C ARG A 140 -10.65 -11.33 12.63
N PRO A 141 -9.85 -10.97 11.60
CA PRO A 141 -10.33 -10.84 10.23
C PRO A 141 -10.93 -12.14 9.68
N VAL A 142 -11.79 -12.00 8.70
CA VAL A 142 -12.15 -13.07 7.76
C VAL A 142 -11.45 -12.82 6.44
N THR A 143 -11.27 -13.88 5.63
CA THR A 143 -10.68 -13.79 4.30
C THR A 143 -11.75 -14.01 3.24
N ILE A 144 -11.74 -13.17 2.20
CA ILE A 144 -12.59 -13.27 1.01
C ILE A 144 -11.67 -13.22 -0.22
N GLN A 145 -11.92 -14.09 -1.20
CA GLN A 145 -11.18 -14.01 -2.47
C GLN A 145 -11.62 -12.79 -3.26
N TYR A 146 -10.68 -12.17 -3.98
CA TYR A 146 -10.95 -11.02 -4.85
C TYR A 146 -12.08 -11.30 -5.84
N ARG A 147 -12.07 -12.51 -6.44
CA ARG A 147 -13.15 -12.99 -7.31
C ARG A 147 -14.49 -12.97 -6.61
N ASP A 148 -14.60 -13.60 -5.44
CA ASP A 148 -15.87 -13.70 -4.70
C ASP A 148 -16.38 -12.33 -4.28
N ALA A 149 -15.49 -11.40 -3.95
CA ALA A 149 -15.83 -10.03 -3.60
C ALA A 149 -16.45 -9.28 -4.79
N LEU A 150 -15.83 -9.37 -5.98
CA LEU A 150 -16.36 -8.73 -7.19
C LEU A 150 -17.64 -9.40 -7.70
N GLU A 151 -17.72 -10.73 -7.67
CA GLU A 151 -18.98 -11.43 -7.98
C GLU A 151 -20.12 -10.98 -7.07
N ARG A 152 -19.86 -10.87 -5.78
CA ARG A 152 -20.87 -10.51 -4.77
C ARG A 152 -21.35 -9.07 -4.87
N TRP A 153 -20.46 -8.10 -5.04
CA TRP A 153 -20.83 -6.68 -4.92
C TRP A 153 -20.77 -5.92 -6.25
N ALA A 154 -19.94 -6.37 -7.21
CA ALA A 154 -19.94 -5.80 -8.56
C ALA A 154 -20.74 -6.62 -9.57
N GLY A 155 -21.10 -7.87 -9.24
CA GLY A 155 -21.95 -8.73 -10.07
C GLY A 155 -21.25 -9.29 -11.30
N LEU A 156 -19.91 -9.45 -11.26
CA LEU A 156 -19.10 -9.99 -12.36
C LEU A 156 -17.90 -10.79 -11.84
N ASP A 157 -17.48 -11.79 -12.64
CA ASP A 157 -16.24 -12.53 -12.41
C ASP A 157 -15.07 -11.75 -13.04
N PRO A 158 -14.10 -11.25 -12.26
CA PRO A 158 -13.00 -10.43 -12.75
C PRO A 158 -12.06 -11.18 -13.71
N PHE A 159 -12.03 -12.52 -13.66
CA PHE A 159 -11.17 -13.33 -14.53
C PHE A 159 -11.85 -13.69 -15.86
N ALA A 160 -13.16 -13.84 -15.86
CA ALA A 160 -13.95 -14.24 -17.04
C ALA A 160 -14.54 -13.05 -17.78
N ALA A 161 -14.79 -11.92 -17.10
CA ALA A 161 -15.42 -10.75 -17.72
C ALA A 161 -14.53 -10.15 -18.82
N THR A 162 -15.17 -9.77 -19.92
CA THR A 162 -14.53 -9.01 -21.01
C THR A 162 -14.32 -7.56 -20.59
N ASP A 163 -13.37 -6.87 -21.23
CA ASP A 163 -13.11 -5.44 -20.97
C ASP A 163 -14.38 -4.59 -21.19
N ARG A 164 -15.19 -4.94 -22.19
CA ARG A 164 -16.46 -4.27 -22.45
C ARG A 164 -17.47 -4.43 -21.30
N GLU A 165 -17.52 -5.59 -20.66
CA GLU A 165 -18.39 -5.82 -19.51
C GLU A 165 -17.92 -5.05 -18.29
N LEU A 166 -16.59 -5.01 -18.05
CA LEU A 166 -15.99 -4.21 -17.00
C LEU A 166 -16.28 -2.71 -17.19
N MET A 167 -15.99 -2.16 -18.38
CA MET A 167 -16.27 -0.77 -18.72
C MET A 167 -17.73 -0.42 -18.50
N ARG A 168 -18.66 -1.23 -19.05
CA ARG A 168 -20.09 -1.03 -18.91
C ARG A 168 -20.53 -1.00 -17.43
N ARG A 169 -19.88 -1.79 -16.57
CA ARG A 169 -20.19 -1.79 -15.13
C ARG A 169 -19.70 -0.52 -14.43
N CYS A 170 -18.65 0.10 -14.96
CA CYS A 170 -18.04 1.33 -14.45
C CYS A 170 -18.72 2.62 -14.94
N GLU A 171 -19.55 2.59 -16.02
CA GLU A 171 -20.24 3.75 -16.61
C GLU A 171 -21.09 4.56 -15.62
N GLN A 172 -21.46 3.97 -14.49
CA GLN A 172 -22.20 4.68 -13.44
C GLN A 172 -21.36 5.69 -12.64
N TRP A 173 -20.03 5.64 -12.76
CA TRP A 173 -19.10 6.50 -12.01
C TRP A 173 -18.18 7.33 -12.92
N MET A 174 -18.02 6.94 -14.19
CA MET A 174 -17.07 7.58 -15.09
C MET A 174 -17.56 7.49 -16.55
N GLU A 175 -17.25 8.51 -17.34
CA GLU A 175 -17.62 8.57 -18.75
C GLU A 175 -16.86 7.52 -19.60
N PRO A 176 -17.49 6.97 -20.68
CA PRO A 176 -16.89 5.89 -21.46
C PRO A 176 -15.51 6.20 -22.06
N GLU A 177 -15.27 7.45 -22.45
CA GLU A 177 -13.98 7.87 -23.01
C GLU A 177 -12.87 7.77 -21.97
N GLN A 178 -13.14 8.16 -20.73
CA GLN A 178 -12.19 8.05 -19.61
C GLN A 178 -11.95 6.61 -19.20
N LEU A 179 -12.99 5.76 -19.26
CA LEU A 179 -12.89 4.33 -18.98
C LEU A 179 -12.00 3.60 -19.99
N ALA A 180 -12.04 4.02 -21.27
CA ALA A 180 -11.18 3.44 -22.30
C ALA A 180 -9.69 3.70 -22.03
N ASP A 181 -9.37 4.88 -21.47
CA ASP A 181 -8.00 5.25 -21.10
C ASP A 181 -7.51 4.51 -19.85
N LEU A 182 -8.41 4.15 -18.92
CA LEU A 182 -8.08 3.39 -17.71
C LEU A 182 -7.66 1.94 -18.00
N GLY A 183 -8.20 1.35 -19.05
CA GLY A 183 -8.00 -0.06 -19.37
C GLY A 183 -8.65 -1.01 -18.36
N ARG A 184 -8.29 -2.31 -18.48
CA ARG A 184 -8.86 -3.39 -17.65
C ARG A 184 -8.62 -3.19 -16.16
N ASP A 185 -7.37 -3.01 -15.77
CA ASP A 185 -6.99 -2.93 -14.35
C ASP A 185 -7.55 -1.67 -13.69
N GLY A 186 -7.56 -0.53 -14.39
CA GLY A 186 -8.21 0.67 -13.87
C GLY A 186 -9.73 0.50 -13.68
N CYS A 187 -10.41 -0.27 -14.54
CA CYS A 187 -11.81 -0.62 -14.32
C CYS A 187 -11.98 -1.54 -13.09
N LEU A 188 -11.08 -2.50 -12.88
CA LEU A 188 -11.10 -3.37 -11.70
C LEU A 188 -10.85 -2.56 -10.41
N ASP A 189 -9.91 -1.62 -10.41
CA ASP A 189 -9.65 -0.72 -9.28
C ASP A 189 -10.87 0.17 -8.97
N LEU A 190 -11.53 0.68 -10.01
CA LEU A 190 -12.75 1.46 -9.87
C LEU A 190 -13.89 0.63 -9.24
N LEU A 191 -14.05 -0.62 -9.68
CA LEU A 191 -15.03 -1.55 -9.12
C LEU A 191 -14.70 -1.90 -7.66
N MET A 192 -13.43 -2.16 -7.34
CA MET A 192 -13.01 -2.35 -5.94
C MET A 192 -13.40 -1.15 -5.11
N SER A 193 -12.98 0.07 -5.49
CA SER A 193 -13.17 1.28 -4.69
C SER A 193 -14.63 1.67 -4.50
N TYR A 194 -15.46 1.54 -5.54
CA TYR A 194 -16.84 2.05 -5.49
C TYR A 194 -17.89 0.97 -5.22
N ALA A 195 -17.68 -0.26 -5.68
CA ALA A 195 -18.66 -1.33 -5.50
C ALA A 195 -18.33 -2.27 -4.32
N VAL A 196 -17.06 -2.53 -4.03
CA VAL A 196 -16.65 -3.56 -3.07
C VAL A 196 -16.25 -2.96 -1.72
N GLU A 197 -15.27 -2.04 -1.67
CA GLU A 197 -14.74 -1.46 -0.44
C GLU A 197 -15.80 -0.92 0.53
N PRO A 198 -16.88 -0.23 0.08
CA PRO A 198 -17.91 0.27 0.97
C PRO A 198 -18.59 -0.82 1.81
N HIS A 199 -18.50 -2.08 1.41
CA HIS A 199 -19.08 -3.22 2.11
C HIS A 199 -18.11 -4.00 2.98
N LEU A 200 -16.79 -3.72 2.83
CA LEU A 200 -15.76 -4.47 3.54
C LEU A 200 -15.57 -3.98 4.98
N GLY A 201 -15.38 -4.93 5.87
CA GLY A 201 -14.94 -4.66 7.24
C GLY A 201 -15.99 -4.00 8.15
N ARG A 202 -17.29 -4.06 7.87
CA ARG A 202 -18.34 -3.39 8.64
C ARG A 202 -18.51 -3.93 10.06
N ASP A 203 -18.43 -5.25 10.21
CA ASP A 203 -18.59 -5.91 11.51
C ASP A 203 -17.24 -6.34 12.10
N ARG A 204 -16.30 -6.72 11.25
CA ARG A 204 -14.97 -7.21 11.58
C ARG A 204 -14.02 -7.01 10.39
N PRO A 205 -12.70 -6.91 10.60
CA PRO A 205 -11.76 -6.74 9.50
C PRO A 205 -11.86 -7.86 8.45
N VAL A 206 -11.56 -7.55 7.19
CA VAL A 206 -11.65 -8.47 6.06
C VAL A 206 -10.36 -8.41 5.26
N PHE A 207 -9.70 -9.55 5.06
CA PHE A 207 -8.67 -9.70 4.06
C PHE A 207 -9.29 -9.98 2.69
N ILE A 208 -8.81 -9.28 1.69
CA ILE A 208 -9.01 -9.62 0.27
C ILE A 208 -7.71 -10.26 -0.23
N THR A 209 -7.80 -11.43 -0.87
CA THR A 209 -6.67 -12.22 -1.37
C THR A 209 -6.93 -12.71 -2.78
N GLY A 210 -5.90 -13.19 -3.49
CA GLY A 210 -6.05 -13.77 -4.82
C GLY A 210 -6.33 -12.73 -5.90
N TYR A 211 -5.62 -11.63 -5.88
CA TYR A 211 -5.66 -10.58 -6.90
C TYR A 211 -5.24 -11.12 -8.27
N PRO A 212 -5.73 -10.57 -9.39
CA PRO A 212 -5.29 -10.94 -10.73
C PRO A 212 -3.77 -10.75 -10.91
N ALA A 213 -3.15 -11.55 -11.77
CA ALA A 213 -1.72 -11.46 -12.07
C ALA A 213 -1.31 -10.06 -12.58
N SER A 214 -2.18 -9.37 -13.32
CA SER A 214 -1.95 -7.99 -13.77
C SER A 214 -1.83 -6.97 -12.62
N GLN A 215 -2.41 -7.28 -11.46
CA GLN A 215 -2.36 -6.46 -10.24
C GLN A 215 -1.38 -7.03 -9.19
N ALA A 216 -0.45 -7.87 -9.61
CA ALA A 216 0.50 -8.52 -8.70
C ALA A 216 1.49 -7.57 -8.04
N SER A 217 1.78 -6.42 -8.64
CA SER A 217 2.80 -5.50 -8.14
C SER A 217 4.14 -6.23 -7.91
N LEU A 218 4.63 -6.32 -6.67
CA LEU A 218 5.86 -7.01 -6.31
C LEU A 218 5.61 -8.40 -5.67
N ALA A 219 4.39 -8.94 -5.79
CA ALA A 219 4.03 -10.27 -5.29
C ALA A 219 4.42 -11.39 -6.24
N ARG A 220 4.63 -12.59 -5.69
CA ARG A 220 4.68 -13.83 -6.48
C ARG A 220 3.35 -14.13 -7.12
N LEU A 221 3.42 -14.93 -8.19
CA LEU A 221 2.25 -15.50 -8.83
C LEU A 221 2.16 -17.00 -8.54
N SER A 222 0.93 -17.50 -8.52
CA SER A 222 0.64 -18.93 -8.54
C SER A 222 -0.66 -19.20 -9.29
N LEU A 223 -0.81 -20.46 -9.72
CA LEU A 223 -2.05 -20.91 -10.35
C LEU A 223 -3.06 -21.30 -9.25
N SER A 224 -4.18 -20.59 -9.20
CA SER A 224 -5.29 -20.89 -8.29
C SER A 224 -6.61 -20.95 -9.07
N GLN A 225 -7.39 -22.01 -8.89
CA GLN A 225 -8.69 -22.23 -9.56
C GLN A 225 -8.65 -22.07 -11.10
N GLY A 226 -7.50 -22.37 -11.72
CA GLY A 226 -7.31 -22.25 -13.18
C GLY A 226 -6.90 -20.88 -13.68
N TYR A 227 -6.69 -19.92 -12.81
CA TYR A 227 -6.20 -18.58 -13.12
C TYR A 227 -4.87 -18.27 -12.42
N GLU A 228 -4.05 -17.46 -13.04
CA GLU A 228 -2.87 -16.90 -12.41
C GLU A 228 -3.28 -15.80 -11.44
N THR A 229 -2.92 -15.95 -10.17
CA THR A 229 -3.24 -15.01 -9.09
C THR A 229 -1.99 -14.60 -8.33
N ALA A 230 -2.01 -13.38 -7.80
CA ALA A 230 -0.95 -12.85 -6.97
C ALA A 230 -1.10 -13.30 -5.52
N HIS A 231 0.01 -13.65 -4.88
CA HIS A 231 0.15 -13.77 -3.43
C HIS A 231 0.18 -12.39 -2.81
N ARG A 232 -0.91 -11.66 -2.98
CA ARG A 232 -1.17 -10.32 -2.48
C ARG A 232 -2.40 -10.34 -1.59
N PHE A 233 -2.36 -9.61 -0.50
CA PHE A 233 -3.51 -9.40 0.36
C PHE A 233 -3.65 -7.94 0.75
N GLU A 234 -4.86 -7.50 0.95
CA GLU A 234 -5.18 -6.21 1.55
C GLU A 234 -6.15 -6.40 2.71
N LEU A 235 -5.98 -5.62 3.77
CA LEU A 235 -6.87 -5.64 4.93
C LEU A 235 -7.77 -4.42 4.93
N TYR A 236 -9.05 -4.65 5.07
CA TYR A 236 -10.09 -3.62 5.13
C TYR A 236 -10.82 -3.62 6.47
N MET A 237 -11.14 -2.43 6.97
CA MET A 237 -12.06 -2.22 8.09
C MET A 237 -12.84 -0.90 7.90
N ASP A 238 -14.16 -0.94 8.08
CA ASP A 238 -15.09 0.18 7.83
C ASP A 238 -14.96 0.80 6.43
N GLY A 239 -14.68 -0.02 5.42
CA GLY A 239 -14.45 0.44 4.05
C GLY A 239 -13.15 1.25 3.88
N LEU A 240 -12.18 1.07 4.79
CA LEU A 240 -10.84 1.62 4.71
C LEU A 240 -9.84 0.49 4.48
N GLU A 241 -9.07 0.57 3.43
CA GLU A 241 -7.86 -0.22 3.28
C GLU A 241 -6.85 0.20 4.36
N LEU A 242 -6.39 -0.75 5.16
CA LEU A 242 -5.42 -0.54 6.22
C LEU A 242 -4.01 -0.92 5.82
N CYS A 243 -3.87 -2.03 5.09
CA CYS A 243 -2.56 -2.52 4.65
C CYS A 243 -2.66 -3.28 3.34
N ASN A 244 -1.51 -3.34 2.65
CA ASN A 244 -1.28 -4.12 1.44
C ASN A 244 0.01 -4.91 1.63
N GLY A 245 -0.03 -6.23 1.41
CA GLY A 245 1.09 -7.12 1.67
C GLY A 245 1.24 -8.21 0.63
N TYR A 246 2.44 -8.77 0.57
CA TYR A 246 2.85 -9.73 -0.45
C TYR A 246 3.63 -10.89 0.14
N TRP A 247 3.50 -12.07 -0.47
CA TRP A 247 4.61 -13.00 -0.51
C TRP A 247 5.53 -12.53 -1.64
N GLU A 248 6.76 -12.18 -1.30
CA GLU A 248 7.62 -11.36 -2.14
C GLU A 248 8.12 -12.09 -3.38
N LEU A 249 8.10 -11.40 -4.52
CA LEU A 249 8.80 -11.84 -5.73
C LEU A 249 10.31 -11.76 -5.48
N THR A 250 11.00 -12.87 -5.73
CA THR A 250 12.45 -12.98 -5.55
C THR A 250 13.22 -13.09 -6.86
N ASP A 251 12.51 -13.22 -8.00
CA ASP A 251 13.13 -13.29 -9.32
C ASP A 251 13.47 -11.88 -9.86
N PRO A 252 14.76 -11.53 -10.03
CA PRO A 252 15.17 -10.22 -10.51
C PRO A 252 14.79 -9.97 -11.98
N GLN A 253 14.73 -11.01 -12.81
CA GLN A 253 14.38 -10.87 -14.22
C GLN A 253 12.89 -10.56 -14.39
N GLU A 254 12.04 -11.30 -13.68
CA GLU A 254 10.60 -11.02 -13.63
C GLU A 254 10.33 -9.62 -13.07
N GLN A 255 11.03 -9.22 -12.00
CA GLN A 255 10.87 -7.89 -11.43
C GLN A 255 11.25 -6.77 -12.41
N ARG A 256 12.33 -6.94 -13.17
CA ARG A 256 12.75 -5.98 -14.22
C ARG A 256 11.68 -5.87 -15.30
N LEU A 257 11.15 -6.99 -15.79
CA LEU A 257 10.10 -7.01 -16.80
C LEU A 257 8.84 -6.27 -16.35
N ARG A 258 8.45 -6.42 -15.08
CA ARG A 258 7.31 -5.69 -14.52
C ARG A 258 7.56 -4.19 -14.48
N PHE A 259 8.73 -3.74 -14.05
CA PHE A 259 9.10 -2.32 -14.06
C PHE A 259 9.13 -1.72 -15.47
N GLU A 260 9.59 -2.48 -16.45
CA GLU A 260 9.56 -2.06 -17.85
C GLU A 260 8.12 -1.97 -18.38
N ALA A 261 7.25 -2.90 -18.00
CA ALA A 261 5.83 -2.87 -18.32
C ALA A 261 5.11 -1.67 -17.69
N ASP A 262 5.39 -1.37 -16.41
CA ASP A 262 4.88 -0.16 -15.73
C ASP A 262 5.27 1.10 -16.51
N ASN A 263 6.53 1.23 -16.92
CA ASN A 263 7.01 2.36 -17.70
C ASN A 263 6.33 2.45 -19.07
N GLN A 264 5.97 1.31 -19.69
CA GLN A 264 5.15 1.31 -20.91
C GLN A 264 3.76 1.87 -20.64
N LEU A 265 3.12 1.45 -19.54
CA LEU A 265 1.81 1.96 -19.13
C LEU A 265 1.88 3.46 -18.80
N ARG A 266 2.94 3.92 -18.10
CA ARG A 266 3.17 5.36 -17.84
C ARG A 266 3.25 6.16 -19.13
N ARG A 267 4.00 5.69 -20.13
CA ARG A 267 4.06 6.35 -21.46
C ARG A 267 2.69 6.45 -22.13
N HIS A 268 1.93 5.35 -22.13
CA HIS A 268 0.59 5.35 -22.73
C HIS A 268 -0.37 6.32 -22.01
N SER A 269 -0.23 6.47 -20.71
CA SER A 269 -1.02 7.40 -19.87
C SER A 269 -0.47 8.83 -19.85
N GLY A 270 0.54 9.15 -20.70
CA GLY A 270 1.15 10.49 -20.73
C GLY A 270 1.95 10.87 -19.49
N LYS A 271 2.28 9.92 -18.62
CA LYS A 271 3.12 10.11 -17.45
C LYS A 271 4.61 9.96 -17.80
N PRO A 272 5.52 10.66 -17.10
CA PRO A 272 6.95 10.50 -17.31
C PRO A 272 7.40 9.08 -16.92
N GLU A 273 8.32 8.52 -17.71
CA GLU A 273 9.01 7.29 -17.34
C GLU A 273 9.85 7.49 -16.09
N MET A 274 9.93 6.45 -15.27
CA MET A 274 10.74 6.43 -14.06
C MET A 274 12.03 5.63 -14.30
N ALA A 275 13.17 6.18 -13.88
CA ALA A 275 14.41 5.43 -13.91
C ALA A 275 14.30 4.19 -13.00
N LEU A 276 14.70 3.04 -13.51
CA LEU A 276 14.72 1.80 -12.72
C LEU A 276 15.73 1.93 -11.58
N ASP A 277 15.38 1.42 -10.39
CA ASP A 277 16.34 1.32 -9.28
C ASP A 277 17.26 0.11 -9.50
N GLU A 278 18.34 0.33 -10.24
CA GLU A 278 19.34 -0.71 -10.54
C GLU A 278 20.01 -1.24 -9.27
N ALA A 279 20.06 -0.45 -8.19
CA ALA A 279 20.62 -0.92 -6.92
C ALA A 279 19.67 -1.88 -6.19
N PHE A 280 18.36 -1.69 -6.34
CA PHE A 280 17.36 -2.65 -5.87
C PHE A 280 17.42 -3.95 -6.69
N LEU A 281 17.43 -3.86 -8.03
CA LEU A 281 17.52 -5.02 -8.90
C LEU A 281 18.80 -5.83 -8.66
N ALA A 282 19.94 -5.15 -8.51
CA ALA A 282 21.19 -5.81 -8.12
C ALA A 282 21.10 -6.49 -6.74
N GLY A 283 20.35 -5.93 -5.79
CA GLY A 283 20.05 -6.58 -4.52
C GLY A 283 19.27 -7.90 -4.70
N LEU A 284 18.27 -7.91 -5.59
CA LEU A 284 17.53 -9.14 -5.93
C LEU A 284 18.44 -10.20 -6.60
N GLU A 285 19.36 -9.77 -7.48
CA GLU A 285 20.33 -10.65 -8.14
C GLU A 285 21.29 -11.33 -7.13
N GLN A 286 21.61 -10.67 -6.02
CA GLN A 286 22.40 -11.27 -4.94
C GLN A 286 21.60 -12.33 -4.15
N GLY A 287 20.30 -12.30 -4.24
CA GLY A 287 19.38 -13.23 -3.59
C GLY A 287 18.58 -12.57 -2.46
N LEU A 288 17.31 -12.26 -2.74
CA LEU A 288 16.35 -11.93 -1.70
C LEU A 288 15.95 -13.23 -0.99
N PRO A 289 16.04 -13.31 0.35
CA PRO A 289 15.56 -14.51 1.05
C PRO A 289 14.04 -14.66 0.86
N GLU A 290 13.56 -15.90 0.95
CA GLU A 290 12.11 -16.15 1.05
C GLU A 290 11.54 -15.31 2.18
N CYS A 291 10.60 -14.44 1.86
CA CYS A 291 10.00 -13.52 2.82
C CYS A 291 8.62 -13.04 2.36
N ALA A 292 7.86 -12.55 3.32
CA ALA A 292 6.64 -11.80 3.07
C ALA A 292 6.75 -10.40 3.72
N GLY A 293 6.18 -9.40 3.06
CA GLY A 293 6.21 -8.01 3.51
C GLY A 293 4.84 -7.34 3.43
N VAL A 294 4.64 -6.33 4.26
CA VAL A 294 3.39 -5.58 4.30
C VAL A 294 3.61 -4.14 4.70
N ALA A 295 2.89 -3.23 4.03
CA ALA A 295 2.82 -1.81 4.33
C ALA A 295 1.45 -1.48 4.95
N LEU A 296 1.45 -0.83 6.12
CA LEU A 296 0.24 -0.49 6.89
C LEU A 296 0.19 1.03 7.18
N GLY A 297 -0.93 1.66 6.84
CA GLY A 297 -1.19 3.07 7.09
C GLY A 297 -1.52 3.34 8.57
N LEU A 298 -0.55 3.87 9.33
CA LEU A 298 -0.74 4.15 10.77
C LEU A 298 -1.78 5.23 11.04
N ASP A 299 -1.95 6.19 10.12
CA ASP A 299 -2.94 7.25 10.27
C ASP A 299 -4.36 6.70 10.16
N ARG A 300 -4.63 5.84 9.16
CA ARG A 300 -5.92 5.17 9.01
C ARG A 300 -6.24 4.24 10.18
N LEU A 301 -5.23 3.51 10.68
CA LEU A 301 -5.38 2.66 11.87
C LEU A 301 -5.72 3.50 13.12
N LEU A 302 -5.15 4.71 13.25
CA LEU A 302 -5.46 5.63 14.34
C LEU A 302 -6.85 6.25 14.18
N MET A 303 -7.27 6.58 12.95
CA MET A 303 -8.64 7.05 12.68
C MET A 303 -9.68 6.05 13.20
N LEU A 304 -9.50 4.76 12.90
CA LEU A 304 -10.39 3.70 13.39
C LEU A 304 -10.40 3.60 14.92
N LYS A 305 -9.22 3.67 15.55
CA LYS A 305 -9.10 3.64 17.04
C LYS A 305 -9.87 4.76 17.72
N LEU A 306 -9.88 5.94 17.10
CA LEU A 306 -10.53 7.13 17.64
C LEU A 306 -11.97 7.33 17.13
N GLY A 307 -12.42 6.51 16.16
CA GLY A 307 -13.76 6.63 15.58
C GLY A 307 -13.94 7.91 14.76
N VAL A 308 -12.87 8.48 14.19
CA VAL A 308 -12.91 9.70 13.39
C VAL A 308 -12.92 9.38 11.89
N GLN A 309 -13.49 10.28 11.08
CA GLN A 309 -13.72 10.04 9.65
C GLN A 309 -12.81 10.90 8.74
N ASP A 310 -12.04 11.80 9.32
CA ASP A 310 -11.16 12.71 8.60
C ASP A 310 -9.72 12.58 9.11
N ILE A 311 -8.79 12.33 8.20
CA ILE A 311 -7.36 12.12 8.52
C ILE A 311 -6.74 13.34 9.20
N SER A 312 -7.27 14.54 8.95
CA SER A 312 -6.82 15.77 9.61
C SER A 312 -7.03 15.75 11.14
N GLU A 313 -7.95 14.92 11.65
CA GLU A 313 -8.21 14.78 13.07
C GLU A 313 -7.14 13.96 13.80
N VAL A 314 -6.32 13.19 13.08
CA VAL A 314 -5.22 12.39 13.63
C VAL A 314 -3.83 12.95 13.27
N LEU A 315 -3.76 13.95 12.39
CA LEU A 315 -2.54 14.66 12.03
C LEU A 315 -2.43 15.95 12.82
N ALA A 316 -1.27 16.22 13.43
CA ALA A 316 -1.05 17.49 14.11
C ALA A 316 -1.22 18.65 13.13
N PHE A 317 -0.56 18.55 11.99
CA PHE A 317 -0.63 19.52 10.90
C PHE A 317 -0.76 18.75 9.56
N PRO A 318 -1.98 18.64 9.00
CA PRO A 318 -2.15 18.15 7.62
C PRO A 318 -1.58 19.17 6.63
N PHE A 319 -1.31 18.74 5.39
CA PHE A 319 -0.63 19.56 4.37
C PHE A 319 -1.21 20.95 4.20
N GLU A 320 -2.52 21.13 4.28
CA GLU A 320 -3.19 22.44 4.18
C GLU A 320 -2.87 23.41 5.34
N ARG A 321 -2.21 22.91 6.39
CA ARG A 321 -1.90 23.68 7.60
C ARG A 321 -0.43 23.65 8.00
N ALA A 322 0.38 22.88 7.24
CA ALA A 322 1.82 22.75 7.47
C ALA A 322 2.61 23.96 6.95
#